data_bf11903ede36880e1ecb177568a77504
#
_entry.id   bf11903ede36880e1ecb177568a77504
#
_cell.length_a   1.000
_cell.length_b   1.000
_cell.length_c   1.000
_cell.angle_alpha   90.00
_cell.angle_beta   90.00
_cell.angle_gamma   90.00
#
_symmetry.space_group_name_H-M   'P 1'
#
loop_
_entity.id
_entity.type
_entity.pdbx_description
1 polymer ?
#
loop_
_entity_poly.entity_id
_entity_poly.type
_entity_poly.pdbx_seq_one_letter_code
_entity_poly.pdbx_strand_id
1 'polypeptide(L)'
;MKKLLNICIYSLTIALFTGCTTTRKFQNRSSGNVPEVALKYRDVNQATLEDIMADAILKDKVVFLDFYTTWCGPCKWMDNNVFNQSEIASKLNRNFISYKVDAEDFEGVNTALKYRVAAYPTYIFLTPDGEIIHRLEGMIPQESFAQAIDAIISNKRL
;
A
#
# COMPACT_ATOMS: atom_id res chain seq x y z
N MET A 1 -57.23 -44.91 -42.09
CA MET A 1 -56.19 -43.89 -42.29
C MET A 1 -56.25 -42.69 -41.32
N LYS A 2 -57.20 -42.57 -40.39
CA LYS A 2 -57.30 -41.42 -39.44
C LYS A 2 -56.67 -41.66 -38.04
N LYS A 3 -56.26 -42.91 -37.75
CA LYS A 3 -55.67 -43.25 -36.42
C LYS A 3 -54.14 -43.12 -36.34
N LEU A 4 -53.43 -43.03 -37.44
CA LEU A 4 -51.99 -42.91 -37.47
C LEU A 4 -51.48 -41.41 -37.39
N LEU A 5 -52.38 -40.47 -37.70
CA LEU A 5 -52.03 -39.04 -37.70
C LEU A 5 -51.99 -38.42 -36.28
N ASN A 6 -52.72 -39.01 -35.32
CA ASN A 6 -52.81 -38.51 -33.97
C ASN A 6 -51.60 -38.90 -33.07
N ILE A 7 -50.82 -39.90 -33.45
CA ILE A 7 -49.65 -40.36 -32.65
C ILE A 7 -48.43 -39.49 -32.92
N CYS A 8 -48.32 -38.93 -34.14
CA CYS A 8 -47.20 -38.02 -34.46
C CYS A 8 -47.30 -36.63 -33.80
N ILE A 9 -48.52 -36.17 -33.46
CA ILE A 9 -48.70 -34.83 -32.88
C ILE A 9 -48.38 -34.81 -31.37
N TYR A 10 -48.56 -35.95 -30.66
CA TYR A 10 -48.30 -36.08 -29.25
C TYR A 10 -46.79 -36.25 -28.90
N SER A 11 -45.98 -36.71 -29.86
CA SER A 11 -44.52 -36.86 -29.60
C SER A 11 -43.71 -35.57 -29.80
N LEU A 12 -44.29 -34.52 -30.41
CA LEU A 12 -43.59 -33.27 -30.69
C LEU A 12 -43.76 -32.21 -29.59
N THR A 13 -44.63 -32.45 -28.61
CA THR A 13 -44.87 -31.44 -27.53
C THR A 13 -44.14 -31.70 -26.22
N ILE A 14 -43.38 -32.80 -26.10
CA ILE A 14 -42.65 -33.13 -24.84
C ILE A 14 -41.19 -32.69 -24.87
N ALA A 15 -40.69 -32.16 -26.00
CA ALA A 15 -39.26 -31.83 -26.17
C ALA A 15 -38.86 -30.38 -25.80
N LEU A 16 -39.76 -29.56 -25.22
CA LEU A 16 -39.49 -28.13 -25.00
C LEU A 16 -39.38 -27.68 -23.52
N PHE A 17 -39.28 -28.62 -22.58
CA PHE A 17 -39.11 -28.26 -21.15
C PHE A 17 -37.91 -28.91 -20.50
N THR A 18 -36.78 -29.04 -21.18
CA THR A 18 -35.49 -29.19 -20.49
C THR A 18 -34.88 -27.78 -20.31
N GLY A 19 -35.45 -27.06 -19.34
CA GLY A 19 -34.85 -25.82 -18.85
C GLY A 19 -33.46 -26.11 -18.32
N CYS A 20 -32.45 -25.69 -19.06
CA CYS A 20 -31.05 -25.65 -18.61
C CYS A 20 -30.96 -24.66 -17.47
N THR A 21 -31.15 -25.12 -16.24
CA THR A 21 -30.76 -24.34 -15.04
C THR A 21 -29.25 -24.26 -15.01
N THR A 22 -28.70 -23.25 -15.68
CA THR A 22 -27.31 -22.88 -15.50
C THR A 22 -27.18 -22.28 -14.11
N THR A 23 -26.95 -23.14 -13.11
CA THR A 23 -26.41 -22.69 -11.82
C THR A 23 -25.08 -22.10 -12.12
N ARG A 24 -25.03 -20.75 -12.21
CA ARG A 24 -23.77 -20.01 -12.10
C ARG A 24 -23.18 -20.37 -10.74
N LYS A 25 -22.26 -21.34 -10.71
CA LYS A 25 -21.31 -21.47 -9.63
C LYS A 25 -20.65 -20.10 -9.53
N PHE A 26 -20.97 -19.37 -8.47
CA PHE A 26 -20.10 -18.30 -8.00
C PHE A 26 -18.76 -18.98 -7.70
N GLN A 27 -17.87 -18.97 -8.69
CA GLN A 27 -16.47 -19.25 -8.44
C GLN A 27 -16.01 -18.12 -7.53
N ASN A 28 -15.93 -18.45 -6.25
CA ASN A 28 -15.15 -17.70 -5.30
C ASN A 28 -13.78 -17.52 -5.97
N ARG A 29 -13.52 -16.32 -6.50
CA ARG A 29 -12.19 -15.98 -6.98
C ARG A 29 -11.30 -16.16 -5.77
N SER A 30 -10.57 -17.25 -5.73
CA SER A 30 -9.44 -17.42 -4.86
C SER A 30 -8.71 -16.08 -4.88
N SER A 31 -8.58 -15.48 -3.72
CA SER A 31 -7.63 -14.42 -3.47
C SER A 31 -6.32 -14.91 -4.08
N GLY A 32 -6.03 -14.47 -5.32
CA GLY A 32 -4.76 -14.76 -5.94
C GLY A 32 -3.71 -14.32 -4.95
N ASN A 33 -2.73 -15.17 -4.66
CA ASN A 33 -1.55 -14.82 -3.90
C ASN A 33 -0.91 -13.58 -4.56
N VAL A 34 -1.38 -12.39 -4.14
CA VAL A 34 -0.65 -11.17 -4.42
C VAL A 34 0.64 -11.35 -3.61
N PRO A 35 1.80 -11.38 -4.25
CA PRO A 35 3.05 -11.54 -3.50
C PRO A 35 3.08 -10.44 -2.44
N GLU A 36 3.28 -10.84 -1.19
CA GLU A 36 3.39 -9.92 -0.07
C GLU A 36 4.56 -8.97 -0.35
N VAL A 37 4.24 -7.73 -0.69
CA VAL A 37 5.23 -6.72 -1.00
C VAL A 37 5.61 -6.04 0.30
N ALA A 38 6.77 -6.39 0.84
CA ALA A 38 7.31 -5.72 2.01
C ALA A 38 7.80 -4.31 1.65
N LEU A 39 7.59 -3.36 2.56
CA LEU A 39 8.18 -2.03 2.45
C LEU A 39 9.70 -2.12 2.62
N LYS A 40 10.44 -1.52 1.69
CA LYS A 40 11.90 -1.49 1.68
C LYS A 40 12.37 -0.20 2.35
N TYR A 41 12.74 -0.31 3.59
CA TYR A 41 13.45 0.75 4.29
C TYR A 41 14.96 0.67 4.09
N ARG A 42 15.62 1.82 4.11
CA ARG A 42 17.00 1.94 4.57
C ARG A 42 16.99 2.48 5.99
N ASP A 43 18.01 2.20 6.76
CA ASP A 43 18.19 2.69 8.12
C ASP A 43 19.60 3.28 8.30
N VAL A 44 19.86 3.81 9.48
CA VAL A 44 21.15 4.45 9.84
C VAL A 44 22.37 3.52 9.73
N ASN A 45 22.17 2.19 9.77
CA ASN A 45 23.26 1.21 9.60
C ASN A 45 23.61 0.97 8.12
N GLN A 46 22.73 1.36 7.21
CA GLN A 46 22.85 1.12 5.77
C GLN A 46 23.24 2.39 5.00
N ALA A 47 22.83 3.56 5.47
CA ALA A 47 23.06 4.83 4.81
C ALA A 47 22.88 6.00 5.79
N THR A 48 23.60 7.08 5.59
CA THR A 48 23.35 8.35 6.29
C THR A 48 22.16 9.08 5.65
N LEU A 49 21.61 10.09 6.33
CA LEU A 49 20.59 10.94 5.71
C LEU A 49 21.12 11.65 4.45
N GLU A 50 22.40 12.05 4.45
CA GLU A 50 23.05 12.66 3.28
C GLU A 50 23.07 11.72 2.07
N ASP A 51 23.37 10.43 2.29
CA ASP A 51 23.35 9.41 1.24
C ASP A 51 21.93 9.22 0.68
N ILE A 52 20.92 9.23 1.56
CA ILE A 52 19.52 9.15 1.19
C ILE A 52 19.11 10.35 0.35
N MET A 53 19.50 11.56 0.74
CA MET A 53 19.22 12.79 -0.01
C MET A 53 19.92 12.81 -1.36
N ALA A 54 21.20 12.40 -1.44
CA ALA A 54 21.92 12.27 -2.69
C ALA A 54 21.23 11.31 -3.66
N ASP A 55 20.80 10.16 -3.16
CA ASP A 55 20.00 9.20 -3.95
C ASP A 55 18.65 9.77 -4.40
N ALA A 56 18.01 10.59 -3.56
CA ALA A 56 16.74 11.23 -3.89
C ALA A 56 16.90 12.21 -5.06
N ILE A 57 17.97 13.00 -5.06
CA ILE A 57 18.31 13.91 -6.16
C ILE A 57 18.54 13.11 -7.44
N LEU A 58 19.40 12.07 -7.37
CA LEU A 58 19.76 11.26 -8.56
C LEU A 58 18.57 10.54 -9.19
N LYS A 59 17.61 10.11 -8.36
CA LYS A 59 16.44 9.35 -8.80
C LYS A 59 15.19 10.20 -8.97
N ASP A 60 15.29 11.49 -8.71
CA ASP A 60 14.16 12.41 -8.63
C ASP A 60 12.99 11.84 -7.82
N LYS A 61 13.27 11.41 -6.59
CA LYS A 61 12.28 10.80 -5.68
C LYS A 61 12.10 11.61 -4.41
N VAL A 62 10.87 11.65 -3.92
CA VAL A 62 10.54 12.13 -2.57
C VAL A 62 11.15 11.18 -1.53
N VAL A 63 11.67 11.72 -0.44
CA VAL A 63 12.14 10.95 0.70
C VAL A 63 11.00 10.82 1.70
N PHE A 64 10.80 9.62 2.20
CA PHE A 64 9.88 9.30 3.30
C PHE A 64 10.69 8.95 4.53
N LEU A 65 10.68 9.82 5.55
CA LEU A 65 11.31 9.60 6.85
C LEU A 65 10.27 9.05 7.83
N ASP A 66 10.57 7.91 8.45
CA ASP A 66 9.77 7.26 9.49
C ASP A 66 10.55 7.29 10.82
N PHE A 67 10.18 8.24 11.69
CA PHE A 67 10.80 8.41 13.01
C PHE A 67 10.12 7.53 14.03
N TYR A 68 10.92 6.70 14.70
CA TYR A 68 10.46 5.77 15.72
C TYR A 68 11.43 5.70 16.90
N THR A 69 11.03 4.97 17.96
CA THR A 69 11.90 4.49 19.01
C THR A 69 11.63 3.01 19.27
N THR A 70 12.56 2.30 19.88
CA THR A 70 12.45 0.86 20.10
C THR A 70 11.30 0.45 21.03
N TRP A 71 10.92 1.33 21.96
CA TRP A 71 9.81 1.14 22.91
C TRP A 71 8.46 1.67 22.41
N CYS A 72 8.41 2.33 21.26
CA CYS A 72 7.20 2.97 20.73
C CYS A 72 6.15 1.93 20.31
N GLY A 73 5.13 1.72 21.11
CA GLY A 73 4.01 0.84 20.79
C GLY A 73 3.21 1.27 19.55
N PRO A 74 2.81 2.55 19.42
CA PRO A 74 2.16 3.07 18.21
C PRO A 74 2.97 2.87 16.92
N CYS A 75 4.32 2.97 16.97
CA CYS A 75 5.18 2.72 15.81
C CYS A 75 5.07 1.25 15.34
N LYS A 76 5.16 0.31 16.28
CA LYS A 76 4.99 -1.12 16.01
C LYS A 76 3.60 -1.43 15.46
N TRP A 77 2.59 -0.72 15.93
CA TRP A 77 1.24 -0.87 15.39
C TRP A 77 1.19 -0.42 13.93
N MET A 78 1.79 0.71 13.58
CA MET A 78 1.86 1.21 12.20
C MET A 78 2.63 0.25 11.30
N ASP A 79 3.78 -0.28 11.75
CA ASP A 79 4.55 -1.28 11.01
C ASP A 79 3.67 -2.51 10.67
N ASN A 80 2.90 -3.02 11.66
CA ASN A 80 2.13 -4.24 11.52
C ASN A 80 0.79 -4.06 10.80
N ASN A 81 0.18 -2.89 10.82
CA ASN A 81 -1.18 -2.68 10.33
C ASN A 81 -1.28 -1.77 9.11
N VAL A 82 -0.25 -0.95 8.85
CA VAL A 82 -0.26 -0.01 7.73
C VAL A 82 0.88 -0.32 6.76
N PHE A 83 2.12 -0.36 7.24
CA PHE A 83 3.28 -0.48 6.36
C PHE A 83 3.50 -1.89 5.81
N ASN A 84 2.97 -2.93 6.45
CA ASN A 84 2.95 -4.29 5.92
C ASN A 84 1.85 -4.53 4.87
N GLN A 85 0.92 -3.57 4.67
CA GLN A 85 -0.10 -3.71 3.64
C GLN A 85 0.53 -3.55 2.25
N SER A 86 0.34 -4.55 1.39
CA SER A 86 0.96 -4.62 0.06
C SER A 86 0.67 -3.39 -0.80
N GLU A 87 -0.49 -2.77 -0.64
CA GLU A 87 -0.84 -1.53 -1.34
C GLU A 87 0.05 -0.37 -0.92
N ILE A 88 0.18 -0.12 0.40
CA ILE A 88 1.00 0.95 0.98
C ILE A 88 2.48 0.72 0.65
N ALA A 89 2.98 -0.50 0.92
CA ALA A 89 4.36 -0.87 0.63
C ALA A 89 4.70 -0.68 -0.85
N SER A 90 3.81 -1.07 -1.76
CA SER A 90 4.00 -0.91 -3.20
C SER A 90 4.04 0.56 -3.63
N LYS A 91 3.16 1.41 -3.08
CA LYS A 91 3.15 2.85 -3.36
C LYS A 91 4.43 3.51 -2.88
N LEU A 92 4.85 3.23 -1.63
CA LEU A 92 6.08 3.76 -1.05
C LEU A 92 7.32 3.30 -1.82
N ASN A 93 7.48 2.01 -2.08
CA ASN A 93 8.63 1.48 -2.81
C ASN A 93 8.80 2.06 -4.23
N ARG A 94 7.69 2.34 -4.91
CA ARG A 94 7.75 2.89 -6.28
C ARG A 94 8.09 4.38 -6.33
N ASN A 95 7.52 5.17 -5.42
CA ASN A 95 7.52 6.62 -5.55
C ASN A 95 8.45 7.34 -4.57
N PHE A 96 8.88 6.65 -3.50
CA PHE A 96 9.66 7.26 -2.43
C PHE A 96 10.97 6.51 -2.20
N ILE A 97 11.91 7.16 -1.54
CA ILE A 97 13.02 6.52 -0.85
C ILE A 97 12.67 6.53 0.63
N SER A 98 12.40 5.35 1.18
CA SER A 98 11.98 5.21 2.58
C SER A 98 13.19 5.03 3.48
N TYR A 99 13.29 5.87 4.50
CA TYR A 99 14.35 5.86 5.50
C TYR A 99 13.77 5.79 6.90
N LYS A 100 14.14 4.75 7.65
CA LYS A 100 13.67 4.53 9.01
C LYS A 100 14.68 5.10 9.99
N VAL A 101 14.24 6.01 10.87
CA VAL A 101 15.09 6.78 11.76
C VAL A 101 14.77 6.41 13.20
N ASP A 102 15.69 5.67 13.85
CA ASP A 102 15.62 5.48 15.29
C ASP A 102 16.04 6.79 15.97
N ALA A 103 15.09 7.46 16.59
CA ALA A 103 15.32 8.78 17.19
C ALA A 103 16.16 8.73 18.49
N GLU A 104 16.58 7.55 18.92
CA GLU A 104 17.46 7.34 20.08
C GLU A 104 18.88 6.92 19.65
N ASP A 105 19.11 6.59 18.38
CA ASP A 105 20.43 6.36 17.83
C ASP A 105 21.13 7.69 17.55
N PHE A 106 22.47 7.69 17.57
CA PHE A 106 23.29 8.90 17.43
C PHE A 106 22.93 9.74 16.20
N GLU A 107 22.86 9.11 15.04
CA GLU A 107 22.45 9.75 13.78
C GLU A 107 20.97 10.16 13.80
N GLY A 108 20.13 9.32 14.38
CA GLY A 108 18.70 9.57 14.46
C GLY A 108 18.34 10.72 15.38
N VAL A 109 19.07 10.90 16.51
CA VAL A 109 18.91 12.07 17.41
C VAL A 109 19.14 13.37 16.64
N ASN A 110 20.24 13.46 15.87
CA ASN A 110 20.55 14.65 15.09
C ASN A 110 19.49 14.92 14.01
N THR A 111 19.03 13.86 13.35
CA THR A 111 17.97 13.95 12.33
C THR A 111 16.65 14.38 12.97
N ALA A 112 16.28 13.83 14.12
CA ALA A 112 15.07 14.20 14.85
C ALA A 112 15.10 15.68 15.29
N LEU A 113 16.24 16.16 15.79
CA LEU A 113 16.44 17.57 16.14
C LEU A 113 16.33 18.48 14.92
N LYS A 114 16.96 18.13 13.80
CA LYS A 114 16.93 18.88 12.54
C LYS A 114 15.48 19.11 12.08
N TYR A 115 14.63 18.09 12.18
CA TYR A 115 13.23 18.15 11.74
C TYR A 115 12.25 18.43 12.89
N ARG A 116 12.74 18.79 14.09
CA ARG A 116 11.93 19.12 15.28
C ARG A 116 10.91 18.05 15.61
N VAL A 117 11.33 16.79 15.61
CA VAL A 117 10.49 15.65 15.98
C VAL A 117 10.39 15.59 17.50
N ALA A 118 9.18 15.69 18.05
CA ALA A 118 8.93 15.71 19.49
C ALA A 118 7.99 14.57 19.96
N ALA A 119 7.44 13.79 19.02
CA ALA A 119 6.52 12.68 19.30
C ALA A 119 6.75 11.53 18.33
N TYR A 120 6.36 10.31 18.72
CA TYR A 120 6.52 9.12 17.90
C TYR A 120 5.22 8.32 17.79
N PRO A 121 4.93 7.76 16.60
CA PRO A 121 5.68 7.94 15.35
C PRO A 121 5.49 9.33 14.74
N THR A 122 6.48 9.80 13.99
CA THR A 122 6.39 10.98 13.12
C THR A 122 6.86 10.60 11.72
N TYR A 123 6.12 11.01 10.71
CA TYR A 123 6.39 10.77 9.29
C TYR A 123 6.61 12.09 8.58
N ILE A 124 7.73 12.22 7.88
CA ILE A 124 8.07 13.44 7.14
C ILE A 124 8.36 13.07 5.69
N PHE A 125 7.75 13.80 4.77
CA PHE A 125 8.00 13.68 3.35
C PHE A 125 8.81 14.89 2.90
N LEU A 126 9.94 14.63 2.24
CA LEU A 126 10.85 15.67 1.77
C LEU A 126 10.94 15.67 0.25
N THR A 127 11.07 16.87 -0.31
CA THR A 127 11.57 17.02 -1.69
C THR A 127 12.99 16.47 -1.81
N PRO A 128 13.50 16.18 -3.03
CA PRO A 128 14.88 15.74 -3.21
C PRO A 128 15.93 16.74 -2.68
N ASP A 129 15.61 18.02 -2.59
CA ASP A 129 16.45 19.09 -2.04
C ASP A 129 16.27 19.32 -0.53
N GLY A 130 15.41 18.53 0.12
CA GLY A 130 15.30 18.46 1.58
C GLY A 130 14.24 19.36 2.21
N GLU A 131 13.35 19.97 1.43
CA GLU A 131 12.22 20.74 1.95
C GLU A 131 11.07 19.82 2.38
N ILE A 132 10.41 20.19 3.48
CA ILE A 132 9.27 19.40 3.99
C ILE A 132 8.03 19.64 3.11
N ILE A 133 7.56 18.59 2.43
CA ILE A 133 6.32 18.60 1.66
C ILE A 133 5.11 18.35 2.58
N HIS A 134 5.26 17.38 3.49
CA HIS A 134 4.17 16.93 4.34
C HIS A 134 4.69 16.32 5.63
N ARG A 135 3.88 16.42 6.70
CA ARG A 135 4.18 15.83 8.01
C ARG A 135 2.91 15.20 8.59
N LEU A 136 3.07 13.99 9.15
CA LEU A 136 2.04 13.28 9.88
C LEU A 136 2.61 12.82 11.22
N GLU A 137 1.78 12.80 12.26
CA GLU A 137 2.18 12.39 13.61
C GLU A 137 1.18 11.42 14.22
N GLY A 138 1.67 10.44 14.97
CA GLY A 138 0.87 9.45 15.66
C GLY A 138 0.39 8.29 14.78
N MET A 139 -0.58 7.54 15.29
CA MET A 139 -1.21 6.44 14.56
C MET A 139 -2.16 6.98 13.50
N ILE A 140 -1.88 6.65 12.24
CA ILE A 140 -2.67 7.08 11.09
C ILE A 140 -3.40 5.87 10.50
N PRO A 141 -4.72 5.90 10.37
CA PRO A 141 -5.46 4.84 9.68
C PRO A 141 -4.92 4.61 8.26
N GLN A 142 -4.91 3.35 7.80
CA GLN A 142 -4.38 2.97 6.49
C GLN A 142 -4.94 3.83 5.35
N GLU A 143 -6.25 4.05 5.33
CA GLU A 143 -6.90 4.84 4.30
C GLU A 143 -6.43 6.30 4.29
N SER A 144 -6.31 6.93 5.46
CA SER A 144 -5.82 8.31 5.59
C SER A 144 -4.36 8.42 5.17
N PHE A 145 -3.53 7.42 5.52
CA PHE A 145 -2.14 7.36 5.08
C PHE A 145 -2.04 7.18 3.56
N ALA A 146 -2.88 6.30 2.98
CA ALA A 146 -2.95 6.11 1.53
C ALA A 146 -3.33 7.42 0.80
N GLN A 147 -4.33 8.14 1.30
CA GLN A 147 -4.75 9.44 0.73
C GLN A 147 -3.63 10.47 0.79
N ALA A 148 -2.89 10.55 1.90
CA ALA A 148 -1.76 11.47 2.03
C ALA A 148 -0.66 11.19 1.00
N ILE A 149 -0.23 9.92 0.86
CA ILE A 149 0.79 9.57 -0.14
C ILE A 149 0.31 9.75 -1.58
N ASP A 150 -0.97 9.48 -1.88
CA ASP A 150 -1.55 9.71 -3.20
C ASP A 150 -1.57 11.21 -3.56
N ALA A 151 -1.88 12.08 -2.59
CA ALA A 151 -1.82 13.53 -2.77
C ALA A 151 -0.39 14.01 -3.07
N ILE A 152 0.62 13.49 -2.34
CA ILE A 152 2.03 13.83 -2.57
C ILE A 152 2.48 13.38 -3.96
N ILE A 153 2.13 12.14 -4.36
CA ILE A 153 2.48 11.59 -5.68
C ILE A 153 1.85 12.41 -6.81
N SER A 154 0.59 12.85 -6.62
CA SER A 154 -0.13 13.64 -7.62
C SER A 154 0.48 15.04 -7.78
N ASN A 155 0.84 15.69 -6.68
CA ASN A 155 1.44 17.03 -6.70
C ASN A 155 2.85 17.04 -7.30
N LYS A 156 3.60 15.95 -7.18
CA LYS A 156 4.93 15.83 -7.79
C LYS A 156 4.89 15.74 -9.33
N ARG A 157 3.78 15.32 -9.92
CA ARG A 157 3.63 15.14 -11.38
C ARG A 157 3.24 16.42 -12.12
N LEU A 158 3.02 17.53 -11.41
CA LEU A 158 2.73 18.85 -11.96
C LEU A 158 3.99 19.69 -12.04
#